data_38f8a44e3ff6563e526a372d59a7a173
#
_entry.id   38f8a44e3ff6563e526a372d59a7a173
#
_cell.length_a   1.000
_cell.length_b   1.000
_cell.length_c   1.000
_cell.angle_alpha   90.00
_cell.angle_beta   90.00
_cell.angle_gamma   90.00
#
_symmetry.space_group_name_H-M   'P 1'
#
loop_
_entity.id
_entity.type
_entity.pdbx_description
1 polymer ?
#
loop_
_entity_poly.entity_id
_entity_poly.type
_entity_poly.pdbx_seq_one_letter_code
_entity_poly.pdbx_strand_id
1 'polypeptide(L)'
;RDQPRSRGLGDVYKRQHESTGFGGTLKNIGMGCGSRAGKMIQHAAGHPEVQQSLCRGCHRCAKECGSDAITYDANNKAVIDQTKCKGCGRCIGACNFDAIYALCDNANEMLDRKMAEYAAAVCAGRPCFHISLVQDISPNCDCHGENDAPILPDIGIFASFDPVALDQACADACLNAQPLPNSQLGQNLAKPGWNCHHDHFKDSNPNIEWKATLEQAEKIGMGTRQYVLKKV
;
A
#
# COMPACT_ATOMS: atom_id res chain seq x y z
N ARG A 1 17.37 -10.92 -4.58
CA ARG A 1 17.21 -10.91 -6.06
C ARG A 1 16.57 -9.60 -6.43
N ASP A 2 17.30 -8.77 -7.18
CA ASP A 2 16.75 -7.53 -7.71
C ASP A 2 15.65 -7.89 -8.71
N GLN A 3 14.42 -7.55 -8.36
CA GLN A 3 13.33 -7.60 -9.32
C GLN A 3 13.55 -6.50 -10.38
N PRO A 4 13.22 -6.74 -11.66
CA PRO A 4 13.38 -5.73 -12.68
C PRO A 4 12.52 -4.52 -12.31
N ARG A 5 13.19 -3.42 -11.98
CA ARG A 5 12.54 -2.14 -11.71
C ARG A 5 11.94 -1.65 -13.01
N SER A 6 10.64 -1.54 -13.07
CA SER A 6 9.96 -0.85 -14.17
C SER A 6 10.55 0.57 -14.31
N ARG A 7 11.23 0.84 -15.43
CA ARG A 7 11.80 2.15 -15.77
C ARG A 7 10.85 2.99 -16.61
N GLY A 8 9.59 2.74 -16.55
CA GLY A 8 8.56 3.49 -17.26
C GLY A 8 7.41 3.81 -16.32
N LEU A 9 6.67 4.88 -16.59
CA LEU A 9 5.40 5.21 -15.94
C LEU A 9 4.28 4.27 -16.45
N GLY A 10 4.59 3.00 -16.65
CA GLY A 10 3.67 1.94 -17.01
C GLY A 10 3.56 0.95 -15.87
N ASP A 11 2.35 0.63 -15.49
CA ASP A 11 2.08 -0.41 -14.52
C ASP A 11 1.80 -1.73 -15.25
N VAL A 12 2.56 -2.77 -14.94
CA VAL A 12 2.52 -4.02 -15.69
C VAL A 12 1.57 -5.05 -15.08
N TYR A 13 1.20 -4.93 -13.80
CA TYR A 13 0.31 -5.89 -13.14
C TYR A 13 -0.55 -5.23 -12.08
N LYS A 14 -1.83 -5.57 -12.06
CA LYS A 14 -2.75 -5.21 -10.96
C LYS A 14 -2.79 -6.36 -9.97
N ARG A 15 -2.38 -6.11 -8.75
CA ARG A 15 -2.42 -7.08 -7.66
C ARG A 15 -3.14 -6.50 -6.49
N GLN A 16 -3.83 -7.35 -5.77
CA GLN A 16 -4.35 -6.97 -4.47
C GLN A 16 -3.18 -6.86 -3.47
N HIS A 17 -3.41 -6.15 -2.39
CA HIS A 17 -2.47 -6.04 -1.28
C HIS A 17 -3.27 -6.13 0.01
N GLU A 18 -2.78 -6.92 0.94
CA GLU A 18 -3.44 -7.22 2.21
C GLU A 18 -3.71 -5.99 3.09
N SER A 19 -2.97 -4.90 2.88
CA SER A 19 -3.16 -3.64 3.63
C SER A 19 -3.85 -2.55 2.82
N THR A 20 -3.61 -2.49 1.51
CA THR A 20 -4.12 -1.40 0.65
C THR A 20 -5.24 -1.84 -0.29
N GLY A 21 -5.54 -3.14 -0.32
CA GLY A 21 -6.55 -3.75 -1.16
C GLY A 21 -6.22 -3.69 -2.65
N PHE A 22 -6.54 -2.60 -3.31
CA PHE A 22 -6.31 -2.44 -4.74
C PHE A 22 -4.92 -1.88 -5.05
N GLY A 23 -4.10 -2.64 -5.77
CA GLY A 23 -2.77 -2.23 -6.20
C GLY A 23 -2.75 -1.61 -7.59
N GLY A 24 -3.27 -0.40 -7.75
CA GLY A 24 -3.38 0.29 -9.02
C GLY A 24 -2.17 1.14 -9.43
N THR A 25 -2.37 1.99 -10.43
CA THR A 25 -1.38 2.95 -10.94
C THR A 25 -0.88 3.88 -9.83
N LEU A 26 -1.80 4.40 -9.00
CA LEU A 26 -1.47 5.27 -7.87
C LEU A 26 -0.54 4.60 -6.87
N LYS A 27 -0.81 3.34 -6.50
CA LYS A 27 0.07 2.57 -5.62
C LYS A 27 1.44 2.34 -6.24
N ASN A 28 1.49 1.96 -7.52
CA ASN A 28 2.76 1.67 -8.18
C ASN A 28 3.62 2.92 -8.35
N ILE A 29 3.04 4.07 -8.60
CA ILE A 29 3.76 5.34 -8.65
C ILE A 29 4.17 5.75 -7.22
N GLY A 30 3.23 5.87 -6.30
CA GLY A 30 3.47 6.38 -4.95
C GLY A 30 4.44 5.52 -4.16
N MET A 31 4.23 4.20 -4.18
CA MET A 31 5.09 3.25 -3.49
C MET A 31 6.33 2.90 -4.31
N GLY A 32 6.18 2.65 -5.62
CA GLY A 32 7.27 2.22 -6.50
C GLY A 32 8.34 3.28 -6.70
N CYS A 33 7.96 4.54 -6.88
CA CYS A 33 8.89 5.67 -7.04
C CYS A 33 9.34 6.28 -5.71
N GLY A 34 8.76 5.86 -4.58
CA GLY A 34 9.18 6.31 -3.26
C GLY A 34 10.58 5.83 -2.90
N SER A 35 11.41 6.72 -2.32
CA SER A 35 12.67 6.31 -1.71
C SER A 35 12.43 5.30 -0.57
N ARG A 36 13.48 4.60 -0.12
CA ARG A 36 13.37 3.70 1.04
C ARG A 36 12.77 4.42 2.25
N ALA A 37 13.26 5.62 2.56
CA ALA A 37 12.72 6.43 3.65
C ALA A 37 11.26 6.85 3.39
N GLY A 38 10.93 7.22 2.14
CA GLY A 38 9.55 7.56 1.75
C GLY A 38 8.59 6.38 1.91
N LYS A 39 9.00 5.18 1.50
CA LYS A 39 8.19 3.97 1.73
C LYS A 39 7.94 3.71 3.21
N MET A 40 8.97 3.88 4.05
CA MET A 40 8.82 3.75 5.50
C MET A 40 7.87 4.81 6.07
N ILE A 41 7.92 6.06 5.58
CA ILE A 41 6.98 7.11 5.98
C ILE A 41 5.55 6.78 5.54
N GLN A 42 5.36 6.20 4.37
CA GLN A 42 4.05 5.77 3.90
C GLN A 42 3.47 4.67 4.81
N HIS A 43 4.26 3.68 5.19
CA HIS A 43 3.86 2.60 6.10
C HIS A 43 3.78 3.02 7.57
N ALA A 44 4.48 4.08 7.98
CA ALA A 44 4.45 4.58 9.36
C ALA A 44 3.22 5.47 9.58
N ALA A 45 2.07 4.87 9.79
CA ALA A 45 0.85 5.60 10.12
C ALA A 45 0.78 6.04 11.59
N GLY A 46 1.69 5.61 12.43
CA GLY A 46 1.74 5.94 13.84
C GLY A 46 3.14 6.20 14.34
N HIS A 47 3.22 6.76 15.52
CA HIS A 47 4.47 6.92 16.22
C HIS A 47 4.99 5.54 16.62
N PRO A 48 6.26 5.19 16.29
CA PRO A 48 6.81 3.90 16.67
C PRO A 48 6.99 3.81 18.19
N GLU A 49 6.76 2.63 18.74
CA GLU A 49 7.01 2.31 20.15
C GLU A 49 8.09 1.24 20.30
N VAL A 50 8.63 1.14 21.51
CA VAL A 50 9.68 0.17 21.83
C VAL A 50 9.14 -0.89 22.77
N GLN A 51 9.15 -2.14 22.33
CA GLN A 51 8.91 -3.29 23.20
C GLN A 51 10.16 -3.52 24.05
N GLN A 52 10.11 -3.06 25.29
CA GLN A 52 11.26 -3.03 26.20
C GLN A 52 11.89 -4.40 26.45
N SER A 53 11.09 -5.47 26.44
CA SER A 53 11.58 -6.85 26.64
C SER A 53 12.50 -7.32 25.50
N LEU A 54 12.28 -6.86 24.27
CA LEU A 54 13.08 -7.22 23.09
C LEU A 54 14.26 -6.27 22.87
N CYS A 55 14.21 -5.04 23.38
CA CYS A 55 15.28 -4.08 23.18
C CYS A 55 16.59 -4.55 23.83
N ARG A 56 17.69 -4.49 23.09
CA ARG A 56 19.04 -4.87 23.53
C ARG A 56 19.97 -3.68 23.81
N GLY A 57 19.48 -2.45 23.69
CA GLY A 57 20.29 -1.25 23.91
C GLY A 57 21.45 -1.10 22.93
N CYS A 58 21.30 -1.53 21.68
CA CYS A 58 22.39 -1.52 20.69
C CYS A 58 22.61 -0.16 20.01
N HIS A 59 21.83 0.84 20.31
CA HIS A 59 21.91 2.23 19.84
C HIS A 59 21.77 2.45 18.32
N ARG A 60 21.41 1.44 17.53
CA ARG A 60 21.25 1.57 16.08
C ARG A 60 20.10 2.50 15.69
N CYS A 61 18.97 2.37 16.37
CA CYS A 61 17.77 3.19 16.10
C CYS A 61 18.02 4.68 16.29
N ALA A 62 18.80 5.09 17.30
CA ALA A 62 19.13 6.49 17.53
C ALA A 62 20.01 7.07 16.41
N LYS A 63 20.95 6.29 15.87
CA LYS A 63 21.82 6.71 14.75
C LYS A 63 21.02 6.99 13.47
N GLU A 64 19.90 6.33 13.29
CA GLU A 64 19.01 6.50 12.13
C GLU A 64 17.93 7.56 12.36
N CYS A 65 17.81 8.09 13.59
CA CYS A 65 16.78 9.05 13.93
C CYS A 65 17.19 10.47 13.53
N GLY A 66 16.65 10.98 12.42
CA GLY A 66 16.94 12.33 11.92
C GLY A 66 16.26 13.46 12.72
N SER A 67 15.49 13.15 13.76
CA SER A 67 14.84 14.13 14.66
C SER A 67 15.32 14.04 16.09
N ASP A 68 16.36 13.26 16.37
CA ASP A 68 16.93 13.04 17.69
C ASP A 68 15.88 12.70 18.78
N ALA A 69 14.88 11.94 18.37
CA ALA A 69 13.75 11.57 19.22
C ALA A 69 14.01 10.35 20.09
N ILE A 70 15.19 9.68 19.98
CA ILE A 70 15.46 8.42 20.67
C ILE A 70 16.54 8.63 21.73
N THR A 71 16.17 8.38 22.96
CA THR A 71 17.03 8.37 24.14
C THR A 71 17.09 6.96 24.75
N TYR A 72 17.81 6.81 25.85
CA TYR A 72 17.95 5.53 26.55
C TYR A 72 17.67 5.70 28.04
N ASP A 73 16.95 4.74 28.60
CA ASP A 73 16.64 4.71 30.02
C ASP A 73 17.85 4.22 30.86
N ALA A 74 17.66 4.12 32.18
CA ALA A 74 18.68 3.65 33.12
C ALA A 74 19.13 2.18 32.83
N ASN A 75 18.30 1.40 32.16
CA ASN A 75 18.58 0.01 31.78
C ASN A 75 19.17 -0.08 30.36
N ASN A 76 19.58 1.06 29.79
CA ASN A 76 20.09 1.15 28.42
C ASN A 76 19.07 0.69 27.35
N LYS A 77 17.78 0.85 27.61
CA LYS A 77 16.72 0.54 26.65
C LYS A 77 16.29 1.80 25.92
N ALA A 78 16.00 1.67 24.63
CA ALA A 78 15.55 2.80 23.83
C ALA A 78 14.18 3.33 24.29
N VAL A 79 14.07 4.64 24.34
CA VAL A 79 12.82 5.38 24.62
C VAL A 79 12.62 6.40 23.52
N ILE A 80 11.42 6.45 22.95
CA ILE A 80 11.09 7.37 21.85
C ILE A 80 10.28 8.53 22.41
N ASP A 81 10.83 9.75 22.30
CA ASP A 81 10.13 10.97 22.60
C ASP A 81 9.11 11.27 21.49
N GLN A 82 7.85 11.04 21.80
CA GLN A 82 6.75 11.19 20.82
C GLN A 82 6.52 12.65 20.41
N THR A 83 6.99 13.63 21.19
CA THR A 83 6.87 15.05 20.84
C THR A 83 7.86 15.45 19.73
N LYS A 84 9.01 14.78 19.67
CA LYS A 84 10.04 14.97 18.64
C LYS A 84 9.88 14.02 17.46
N CYS A 85 9.27 12.85 17.68
CA CYS A 85 9.12 11.83 16.68
C CYS A 85 8.28 12.32 15.50
N LYS A 86 8.77 12.11 14.26
CA LYS A 86 8.09 12.45 13.01
C LYS A 86 7.37 11.25 12.38
N GLY A 87 7.31 10.11 13.07
CA GLY A 87 6.67 8.91 12.55
C GLY A 87 7.33 8.30 11.29
N CYS A 88 8.58 8.63 10.99
CA CYS A 88 9.24 8.23 9.73
C CYS A 88 9.60 6.73 9.65
N GLY A 89 9.49 5.97 10.73
CA GLY A 89 9.73 4.52 10.77
C GLY A 89 11.17 4.05 10.59
N ARG A 90 12.16 4.92 10.40
CA ARG A 90 13.57 4.50 10.19
C ARG A 90 14.10 3.61 11.31
N CYS A 91 13.73 3.90 12.55
CA CYS A 91 14.12 3.13 13.72
C CYS A 91 13.57 1.69 13.70
N ILE A 92 12.39 1.47 13.09
CA ILE A 92 11.80 0.13 12.90
C ILE A 92 12.72 -0.68 11.99
N GLY A 93 13.04 -0.16 10.80
CA GLY A 93 13.91 -0.83 9.85
C GLY A 93 15.38 -0.98 10.31
N ALA A 94 15.83 -0.19 11.28
CA ALA A 94 17.16 -0.29 11.89
C ALA A 94 17.24 -1.34 13.01
N CYS A 95 16.09 -1.75 13.54
CA CYS A 95 16.05 -2.67 14.67
C CYS A 95 16.18 -4.12 14.22
N ASN A 96 17.30 -4.76 14.52
CA ASN A 96 17.53 -6.18 14.19
C ASN A 96 16.88 -7.15 15.20
N PHE A 97 16.18 -6.63 16.20
CA PHE A 97 15.58 -7.41 17.28
C PHE A 97 14.06 -7.29 17.31
N ASP A 98 13.47 -6.66 16.28
CA ASP A 98 12.05 -6.39 16.15
C ASP A 98 11.43 -5.72 17.39
N ALA A 99 12.28 -5.00 18.13
CA ALA A 99 11.88 -4.33 19.37
C ALA A 99 11.14 -3.01 19.13
N ILE A 100 11.14 -2.49 17.91
CA ILE A 100 10.45 -1.23 17.56
C ILE A 100 9.38 -1.55 16.53
N TYR A 101 8.16 -1.17 16.83
CA TYR A 101 6.99 -1.42 16.00
C TYR A 101 6.12 -0.15 15.90
N ALA A 102 5.25 -0.08 14.91
CA ALA A 102 4.27 0.99 14.79
C ALA A 102 2.98 0.58 15.49
N LEU A 103 2.44 1.44 16.33
CA LEU A 103 1.09 1.28 16.86
C LEU A 103 0.12 1.78 15.81
N CYS A 104 -0.61 0.92 15.13
CA CYS A 104 -1.63 1.43 14.25
C CYS A 104 -2.71 0.45 13.85
N ASP A 105 -3.93 0.78 14.21
CA ASP A 105 -5.14 0.18 13.63
C ASP A 105 -5.69 0.99 12.43
N ASN A 106 -5.35 2.27 12.30
CA ASN A 106 -5.70 3.11 11.13
C ASN A 106 -4.60 3.15 10.06
N ALA A 107 -3.67 2.19 10.11
CA ALA A 107 -2.50 2.15 9.25
C ALA A 107 -2.86 2.08 7.77
N ASN A 108 -3.86 1.28 7.43
CA ASN A 108 -4.22 1.00 6.04
C ASN A 108 -4.78 2.23 5.34
N GLU A 109 -5.77 2.91 5.94
CA GLU A 109 -6.32 4.15 5.38
C GLU A 109 -5.27 5.26 5.25
N MET A 110 -4.43 5.44 6.27
CA MET A 110 -3.34 6.42 6.25
C MET A 110 -2.28 6.09 5.21
N LEU A 111 -1.96 4.83 5.02
CA LEU A 111 -1.07 4.34 3.97
C LEU A 111 -1.65 4.68 2.59
N ASP A 112 -2.92 4.39 2.37
CA ASP A 112 -3.63 4.65 1.12
C ASP A 112 -3.64 6.14 0.77
N ARG A 113 -3.93 7.01 1.73
CA ARG A 113 -3.88 8.47 1.53
C ARG A 113 -2.46 8.96 1.21
N LYS A 114 -1.44 8.48 1.92
CA LYS A 114 -0.04 8.83 1.66
C LYS A 114 0.44 8.35 0.31
N MET A 115 0.01 7.18 -0.16
CA MET A 115 0.34 6.71 -1.51
C MET A 115 -0.15 7.66 -2.59
N ALA A 116 -1.36 8.19 -2.47
CA ALA A 116 -1.89 9.19 -3.38
C ALA A 116 -1.05 10.48 -3.39
N GLU A 117 -0.66 10.97 -2.21
CA GLU A 117 0.20 12.17 -2.07
C GLU A 117 1.58 11.97 -2.71
N TYR A 118 2.19 10.80 -2.48
CA TYR A 118 3.47 10.46 -3.11
C TYR A 118 3.34 10.31 -4.62
N ALA A 119 2.26 9.72 -5.12
CA ALA A 119 1.98 9.63 -6.55
C ALA A 119 1.83 11.01 -7.17
N ALA A 120 1.09 11.91 -6.53
CA ALA A 120 0.94 13.30 -6.96
C ALA A 120 2.29 14.02 -7.03
N ALA A 121 3.16 13.87 -6.04
CA ALA A 121 4.50 14.46 -6.03
C ALA A 121 5.38 13.95 -7.18
N VAL A 122 5.26 12.67 -7.54
CA VAL A 122 6.00 12.09 -8.68
C VAL A 122 5.49 12.63 -10.01
N CYS A 123 4.18 12.77 -10.18
CA CYS A 123 3.55 13.23 -11.44
C CYS A 123 3.59 14.76 -11.61
N ALA A 124 3.80 15.51 -10.53
CA ALA A 124 3.74 16.97 -10.54
C ALA A 124 4.63 17.60 -11.63
N GLY A 125 4.03 18.41 -12.49
CA GLY A 125 4.72 19.14 -13.57
C GLY A 125 5.27 18.26 -14.70
N ARG A 126 4.84 17.00 -14.81
CA ARG A 126 5.28 16.08 -15.87
C ARG A 126 4.09 15.60 -16.69
N PRO A 127 4.23 15.50 -18.02
CA PRO A 127 3.25 14.79 -18.83
C PRO A 127 3.32 13.30 -18.46
N CYS A 128 2.18 12.71 -18.08
CA CYS A 128 2.08 11.30 -17.72
C CYS A 128 1.04 10.62 -18.60
N PHE A 129 1.32 9.39 -18.99
CA PHE A 129 0.38 8.48 -19.62
C PHE A 129 0.51 7.13 -18.92
N HIS A 130 -0.62 6.54 -18.57
CA HIS A 130 -0.67 5.35 -17.74
C HIS A 130 -1.32 4.20 -18.50
N ILE A 131 -0.74 3.01 -18.39
CA ILE A 131 -1.27 1.77 -18.93
C ILE A 131 -1.36 0.77 -17.79
N SER A 132 -2.50 0.12 -17.67
CA SER A 132 -2.75 -0.89 -16.65
C SER A 132 -3.15 -2.22 -17.29
N LEU A 133 -2.40 -3.27 -16.98
CA LEU A 133 -2.74 -4.64 -17.35
C LEU A 133 -3.48 -5.26 -16.16
N VAL A 134 -4.78 -5.49 -16.33
CA VAL A 134 -5.65 -6.08 -15.31
C VAL A 134 -5.71 -7.58 -15.54
N GLN A 135 -4.68 -8.27 -15.06
CA GLN A 135 -4.47 -9.70 -15.21
C GLN A 135 -3.75 -10.26 -13.99
N ASP A 136 -3.81 -11.57 -13.78
CA ASP A 136 -3.17 -12.28 -12.65
C ASP A 136 -3.44 -11.60 -11.30
N ILE A 137 -4.69 -11.27 -11.03
CA ILE A 137 -5.08 -10.50 -9.83
C ILE A 137 -5.00 -11.41 -8.61
N SER A 138 -3.81 -11.51 -8.03
CA SER A 138 -3.54 -12.32 -6.85
C SER A 138 -4.07 -11.68 -5.56
N PRO A 139 -4.40 -12.47 -4.53
CA PRO A 139 -4.93 -11.95 -3.27
C PRO A 139 -3.92 -11.14 -2.46
N ASN A 140 -2.62 -11.41 -2.62
CA ASN A 140 -1.54 -10.79 -1.87
C ASN A 140 -0.54 -10.10 -2.81
N CYS A 141 0.25 -9.20 -2.25
CA CYS A 141 1.28 -8.47 -2.97
C CYS A 141 2.59 -9.27 -3.04
N ASP A 142 3.37 -9.07 -4.10
CA ASP A 142 4.74 -9.61 -4.25
C ASP A 142 5.72 -9.17 -3.17
N CYS A 143 5.37 -8.20 -2.35
CA CYS A 143 6.21 -7.79 -1.25
C CYS A 143 6.26 -8.83 -0.12
N HIS A 144 5.35 -9.80 -0.15
CA HIS A 144 5.32 -10.98 0.72
C HIS A 144 5.72 -12.25 -0.04
N GLY A 145 6.22 -13.23 0.70
CA GLY A 145 6.62 -14.52 0.12
C GLY A 145 5.44 -15.45 -0.16
N GLU A 146 4.31 -15.19 0.49
CA GLU A 146 3.08 -15.95 0.32
C GLU A 146 2.24 -15.30 -0.78
N ASN A 147 1.77 -16.12 -1.69
CA ASN A 147 0.77 -15.73 -2.67
C ASN A 147 -0.09 -16.95 -3.04
N ASP A 148 -1.20 -16.72 -3.70
CA ASP A 148 -2.15 -17.76 -4.08
C ASP A 148 -2.65 -17.50 -5.51
N ALA A 149 -3.48 -18.41 -5.99
CA ALA A 149 -4.11 -18.32 -7.30
C ALA A 149 -4.84 -16.99 -7.49
N PRO A 150 -4.93 -16.46 -8.72
CA PRO A 150 -5.70 -15.27 -9.02
C PRO A 150 -7.12 -15.36 -8.49
N ILE A 151 -7.63 -14.26 -7.95
CA ILE A 151 -8.99 -14.18 -7.40
C ILE A 151 -10.04 -13.92 -8.48
N LEU A 152 -9.62 -13.35 -9.60
CA LEU A 152 -10.44 -12.97 -10.76
C LEU A 152 -9.77 -13.46 -12.06
N PRO A 153 -10.54 -13.68 -13.13
CA PRO A 153 -9.96 -13.91 -14.45
C PRO A 153 -9.28 -12.66 -14.99
N ASP A 154 -8.44 -12.82 -16.00
CA ASP A 154 -7.86 -11.69 -16.74
C ASP A 154 -8.97 -10.84 -17.37
N ILE A 155 -8.86 -9.53 -17.20
CA ILE A 155 -9.88 -8.58 -17.65
C ILE A 155 -9.44 -7.86 -18.92
N GLY A 156 -8.20 -7.36 -18.95
CA GLY A 156 -7.66 -6.70 -20.14
C GLY A 156 -6.71 -5.54 -19.83
N ILE A 157 -6.55 -4.67 -20.83
CA ILE A 157 -5.61 -3.54 -20.78
C ILE A 157 -6.42 -2.24 -20.78
N PHE A 158 -6.08 -1.36 -19.88
CA PHE A 158 -6.68 -0.04 -19.75
C PHE A 158 -5.60 1.03 -19.89
N ALA A 159 -5.94 2.19 -20.45
CA ALA A 159 -5.01 3.30 -20.59
C ALA A 159 -5.70 4.65 -20.41
N SER A 160 -5.00 5.62 -19.76
CA SER A 160 -5.50 6.99 -19.56
C SER A 160 -4.36 7.95 -19.27
N PHE A 161 -4.59 9.23 -19.53
CA PHE A 161 -3.75 10.32 -19.01
C PHE A 161 -4.07 10.65 -17.55
N ASP A 162 -5.26 10.30 -17.07
CA ASP A 162 -5.71 10.48 -15.70
C ASP A 162 -5.53 9.17 -14.93
N PRO A 163 -4.59 9.11 -13.95
CA PRO A 163 -4.33 7.89 -13.19
C PRO A 163 -5.45 7.54 -12.22
N VAL A 164 -6.25 8.52 -11.76
CA VAL A 164 -7.38 8.30 -10.85
C VAL A 164 -8.53 7.66 -11.59
N ALA A 165 -8.88 8.21 -12.76
CA ALA A 165 -9.88 7.64 -13.66
C ALA A 165 -9.51 6.22 -14.11
N LEU A 166 -8.22 6.00 -14.40
CA LEU A 166 -7.71 4.69 -14.79
C LEU A 166 -7.88 3.66 -13.67
N ASP A 167 -7.46 4.00 -12.46
CA ASP A 167 -7.55 3.08 -11.32
C ASP A 167 -9.01 2.83 -10.93
N GLN A 168 -9.89 3.85 -11.00
CA GLN A 168 -11.33 3.64 -10.78
C GLN A 168 -11.92 2.68 -11.82
N ALA A 169 -11.63 2.88 -13.10
CA ALA A 169 -12.12 2.00 -14.17
C ALA A 169 -11.63 0.55 -14.02
N CYS A 170 -10.38 0.37 -13.64
CA CYS A 170 -9.81 -0.96 -13.37
C CYS A 170 -10.46 -1.61 -12.14
N ALA A 171 -10.67 -0.86 -11.06
CA ALA A 171 -11.32 -1.38 -9.86
C ALA A 171 -12.77 -1.78 -10.14
N ASP A 172 -13.53 -0.95 -10.86
CA ASP A 172 -14.91 -1.26 -11.24
C ASP A 172 -14.98 -2.50 -12.15
N ALA A 173 -14.04 -2.65 -13.07
CA ALA A 173 -13.95 -3.85 -13.90
C ALA A 173 -13.67 -5.12 -13.07
N CYS A 174 -12.79 -5.02 -12.06
CA CYS A 174 -12.53 -6.11 -11.11
C CYS A 174 -13.77 -6.46 -10.29
N LEU A 175 -14.48 -5.46 -9.76
CA LEU A 175 -15.69 -5.68 -8.95
C LEU A 175 -16.85 -6.28 -9.76
N ASN A 176 -16.89 -6.04 -11.08
CA ASN A 176 -17.89 -6.61 -11.98
C ASN A 176 -17.49 -8.01 -12.53
N ALA A 177 -16.27 -8.45 -12.33
CA ALA A 177 -15.81 -9.75 -12.78
C ALA A 177 -16.30 -10.89 -11.87
N GLN A 178 -16.46 -12.09 -12.43
CA GLN A 178 -16.86 -13.26 -11.64
C GLN A 178 -15.65 -13.79 -10.83
N PRO A 179 -15.79 -13.98 -9.51
CA PRO A 179 -14.74 -14.58 -8.70
C PRO A 179 -14.37 -15.99 -9.17
N LEU A 180 -13.08 -16.33 -9.11
CA LEU A 180 -12.64 -17.69 -9.38
C LEU A 180 -12.94 -18.59 -8.16
N PRO A 181 -13.68 -19.69 -8.33
CA PRO A 181 -14.16 -20.50 -7.21
C PRO A 181 -13.07 -21.08 -6.30
N ASN A 182 -11.93 -21.44 -6.90
CA ASN A 182 -10.80 -22.06 -6.19
C ASN A 182 -9.79 -21.04 -5.64
N SER A 183 -10.10 -19.76 -5.71
CA SER A 183 -9.27 -18.69 -5.17
C SER A 183 -9.62 -18.36 -3.71
N GLN A 184 -8.77 -17.58 -3.05
CA GLN A 184 -9.05 -17.05 -1.70
C GLN A 184 -10.42 -16.35 -1.63
N LEU A 185 -10.74 -15.51 -2.61
CA LEU A 185 -12.04 -14.83 -2.70
C LEU A 185 -13.19 -15.83 -2.81
N GLY A 186 -13.09 -16.76 -3.77
CA GLY A 186 -14.13 -17.79 -3.97
C GLY A 186 -14.35 -18.65 -2.73
N GLN A 187 -13.27 -19.05 -2.05
CA GLN A 187 -13.34 -19.81 -0.82
C GLN A 187 -13.96 -19.02 0.34
N ASN A 188 -13.61 -17.72 0.46
CA ASN A 188 -14.21 -16.86 1.48
C ASN A 188 -15.71 -16.70 1.24
N LEU A 189 -16.14 -16.41 0.02
CA LEU A 189 -17.55 -16.26 -0.33
C LEU A 189 -18.37 -17.55 -0.11
N ALA A 190 -17.73 -18.71 -0.22
CA ALA A 190 -18.36 -20.02 0.00
C ALA A 190 -18.45 -20.42 1.50
N LYS A 191 -17.76 -19.70 2.41
CA LYS A 191 -17.79 -20.03 3.85
C LYS A 191 -19.17 -19.77 4.46
N PRO A 192 -19.76 -20.73 5.20
CA PRO A 192 -20.98 -20.49 5.95
C PRO A 192 -20.81 -19.33 6.93
N GLY A 193 -21.75 -18.37 6.90
CA GLY A 193 -21.72 -17.21 7.81
C GLY A 193 -20.70 -16.12 7.43
N TRP A 194 -20.08 -16.18 6.26
CA TRP A 194 -19.23 -15.10 5.79
C TRP A 194 -20.04 -13.80 5.64
N ASN A 195 -19.52 -12.72 6.23
CA ASN A 195 -20.12 -11.39 6.06
C ASN A 195 -19.66 -10.81 4.73
N CYS A 196 -20.44 -11.03 3.67
CA CYS A 196 -20.12 -10.53 2.33
C CYS A 196 -20.22 -9.00 2.28
N HIS A 197 -19.14 -8.35 1.87
CA HIS A 197 -19.05 -6.90 1.72
C HIS A 197 -19.53 -6.40 0.35
N HIS A 198 -19.85 -7.31 -0.58
CA HIS A 198 -20.10 -6.98 -2.01
C HIS A 198 -18.94 -6.19 -2.65
N ASP A 199 -17.75 -6.46 -2.20
CA ASP A 199 -16.51 -5.84 -2.62
C ASP A 199 -15.41 -6.91 -2.66
N HIS A 200 -15.01 -7.34 -3.84
CA HIS A 200 -14.07 -8.45 -4.04
C HIS A 200 -12.76 -8.24 -3.29
N PHE A 201 -12.32 -6.99 -3.17
CA PHE A 201 -11.10 -6.67 -2.44
C PHE A 201 -11.29 -6.83 -0.93
N LYS A 202 -12.41 -6.31 -0.37
CA LYS A 202 -12.76 -6.50 1.04
C LYS A 202 -13.15 -7.94 1.37
N ASP A 203 -13.79 -8.64 0.45
CA ASP A 203 -14.12 -10.06 0.64
C ASP A 203 -12.89 -10.98 0.58
N SER A 204 -11.79 -10.52 -0.02
CA SER A 204 -10.49 -11.18 0.07
C SER A 204 -9.75 -10.80 1.36
N ASN A 205 -9.68 -9.49 1.67
CA ASN A 205 -8.95 -8.91 2.82
C ASN A 205 -9.83 -7.87 3.53
N PRO A 206 -10.58 -8.24 4.59
CA PRO A 206 -11.62 -7.39 5.19
C PRO A 206 -11.14 -6.05 5.77
N ASN A 207 -9.87 -5.95 6.16
CA ASN A 207 -9.32 -4.79 6.88
C ASN A 207 -8.76 -3.70 5.98
N ILE A 208 -9.07 -3.71 4.68
CA ILE A 208 -8.56 -2.73 3.70
C ILE A 208 -9.53 -1.56 3.53
N GLU A 209 -8.96 -0.40 3.14
CA GLU A 209 -9.72 0.81 2.79
C GLU A 209 -9.28 1.39 1.42
N TRP A 210 -9.18 0.53 0.41
CA TRP A 210 -8.62 0.84 -0.91
C TRP A 210 -9.20 2.10 -1.59
N LYS A 211 -10.46 2.45 -1.29
CA LYS A 211 -11.10 3.66 -1.82
C LYS A 211 -10.44 4.94 -1.34
N ALA A 212 -9.79 4.90 -0.17
CA ALA A 212 -9.11 6.07 0.41
C ALA A 212 -7.98 6.60 -0.49
N THR A 213 -7.30 5.74 -1.25
CA THR A 213 -6.29 6.16 -2.23
C THR A 213 -6.92 7.01 -3.33
N LEU A 214 -8.02 6.56 -3.92
CA LEU A 214 -8.72 7.26 -5.01
C LEU A 214 -9.34 8.57 -4.51
N GLU A 215 -9.97 8.54 -3.34
CA GLU A 215 -10.57 9.73 -2.71
C GLU A 215 -9.53 10.81 -2.40
N GLN A 216 -8.39 10.41 -1.85
CA GLN A 216 -7.32 11.36 -1.57
C GLN A 216 -6.71 11.92 -2.85
N ALA A 217 -6.48 11.08 -3.88
CA ALA A 217 -5.94 11.51 -5.16
C ALA A 217 -6.87 12.53 -5.86
N GLU A 218 -8.18 12.28 -5.86
CA GLU A 218 -9.17 13.23 -6.38
C GLU A 218 -9.20 14.52 -5.56
N LYS A 219 -9.22 14.43 -4.23
CA LYS A 219 -9.21 15.58 -3.31
C LYS A 219 -8.02 16.51 -3.51
N ILE A 220 -6.83 15.97 -3.77
CA ILE A 220 -5.61 16.77 -4.02
C ILE A 220 -5.46 17.22 -5.48
N GLY A 221 -6.47 16.96 -6.34
CA GLY A 221 -6.50 17.43 -7.72
C GLY A 221 -5.60 16.65 -8.68
N MET A 222 -5.29 15.40 -8.38
CA MET A 222 -4.47 14.56 -9.25
C MET A 222 -5.24 14.04 -10.47
N GLY A 223 -6.56 13.97 -10.37
CA GLY A 223 -7.46 13.49 -11.42
C GLY A 223 -8.89 13.42 -10.90
N THR A 224 -9.73 12.66 -11.58
CA THR A 224 -11.14 12.43 -11.20
C THR A 224 -11.49 10.96 -11.25
N ARG A 225 -12.40 10.52 -10.39
CA ARG A 225 -12.95 9.16 -10.42
C ARG A 225 -14.02 8.96 -11.51
N GLN A 226 -14.46 10.04 -12.14
CA GLN A 226 -15.39 9.96 -13.26
C GLN A 226 -14.65 9.64 -14.56
N TYR A 227 -15.13 8.67 -15.32
CA TYR A 227 -14.51 8.27 -16.58
C TYR A 227 -15.56 7.87 -17.64
N VAL A 228 -15.13 7.89 -18.88
CA VAL A 228 -15.85 7.30 -20.01
C VAL A 228 -14.97 6.23 -20.62
N LEU A 229 -15.43 4.98 -20.55
CA LEU A 229 -14.68 3.85 -21.13
C LEU A 229 -14.96 3.76 -22.63
N LYS A 230 -13.90 3.86 -23.44
CA LYS A 230 -13.95 3.60 -24.88
C LYS A 230 -13.26 2.26 -25.15
N LYS A 231 -14.00 1.34 -25.70
CA LYS A 231 -13.43 0.05 -26.15
C LYS A 231 -12.86 0.22 -27.55
N VAL A 232 -11.61 -0.23 -27.73
CA VAL A 232 -10.88 -0.23 -29.00
C VAL A 232 -10.53 -1.65 -29.41
#